data_4490ee71452f11eb12cdfdf244e0ea63
#
_entry.id   4490ee71452f11eb12cdfdf244e0ea63
#
_cell.length_a   1.000
_cell.length_b   1.000
_cell.length_c   1.000
_cell.angle_alpha   90.00
_cell.angle_beta   90.00
_cell.angle_gamma   90.00
#
_symmetry.space_group_name_H-M   'P 1'
#
loop_
_entity.id
_entity.type
_entity.pdbx_description
1 polymer ?
#
loop_
_entity_poly.entity_id
_entity_poly.type
_entity_poly.pdbx_seq_one_letter_code
_entity_poly.pdbx_strand_id
1 'polypeptide(L)' 'MKKISVIIAGRHQTSISLEEEFWLELQKISKEKGISINQLVTEIDSTHERENLSSAIRIYILNYLKNKKSEA' A
#
# COMPACT_ATOMS: atom_id res chain seq x y z
N MET A 1 -8.10 -10.19 9.66
CA MET A 1 -7.12 -9.27 9.06
C MET A 1 -5.79 -9.98 8.84
N LYS A 2 -5.14 -9.68 7.75
CA LYS A 2 -3.82 -10.23 7.46
C LYS A 2 -2.74 -9.30 8.00
N LYS A 3 -1.82 -9.89 8.75
CA LYS A 3 -0.68 -9.15 9.28
C LYS A 3 0.51 -9.38 8.37
N ILE A 4 1.12 -8.28 7.91
CA ILE A 4 2.17 -8.32 6.91
C ILE A 4 3.38 -7.55 7.42
N SER A 5 4.56 -8.16 7.33
CA SER A 5 5.81 -7.48 7.64
C SER A 5 6.33 -6.80 6.38
N VAL A 6 6.67 -5.53 6.49
CA VAL A 6 7.23 -4.77 5.38
C VAL A 6 8.47 -4.04 5.84
N ILE A 7 9.35 -3.73 4.88
CA ILE A 7 10.54 -2.95 5.14
C ILE A 7 10.38 -1.61 4.42
N ILE A 8 10.44 -0.53 5.18
CA ILE A 8 10.26 0.83 4.68
C ILE A 8 11.62 1.48 4.50
N ALA A 9 11.83 2.08 3.33
CA ALA A 9 13.08 2.76 3.00
C ALA A 9 14.32 1.87 3.17
N GLY A 10 14.13 0.54 3.08
CA GLY A 10 15.21 -0.42 3.21
C GLY A 10 15.82 -0.54 4.60
N ARG A 11 15.23 0.10 5.60
CA ARG A 11 15.80 0.16 6.94
C ARG A 11 14.84 -0.24 8.05
N HIS A 12 13.61 0.21 7.97
CA HIS A 12 12.64 0.04 9.05
C HIS A 12 11.71 -1.11 8.77
N GLN A 13 11.79 -2.12 9.62
CA GLN A 13 10.84 -3.22 9.56
C GLN A 13 9.61 -2.83 10.39
N THR A 14 8.45 -2.97 9.80
CA THR A 14 7.19 -2.68 10.48
C THR A 14 6.16 -3.72 10.08
N SER A 15 5.09 -3.79 10.86
CA SER A 15 3.97 -4.68 10.56
C SER A 15 2.75 -3.82 10.21
N ILE A 16 2.04 -4.24 9.18
CA ILE A 16 0.77 -3.62 8.83
C ILE A 16 -0.32 -4.67 8.91
N SER A 17 -1.54 -4.24 9.19
CA SER A 17 -2.69 -5.12 9.22
C SER A 17 -3.69 -4.62 8.18
N LEU A 18 -4.03 -5.49 7.25
CA LEU A 18 -4.96 -5.17 6.18
C LEU A 18 -6.00 -6.28 6.05
N GLU A 19 -7.19 -5.89 5.68
CA GLU A 19 -8.19 -6.84 5.22
C GLU A 19 -7.64 -7.56 4.01
N GLU A 20 -8.03 -8.81 3.83
CA GLU A 20 -7.52 -9.61 2.71
C GLU A 20 -7.80 -8.94 1.36
N GLU A 21 -8.95 -8.32 1.21
CA GLU A 21 -9.32 -7.61 0.00
C GLU A 21 -8.34 -6.50 -0.33
N PHE A 22 -7.94 -5.72 0.67
CA PHE A 22 -6.95 -4.66 0.48
C PHE A 22 -5.56 -5.22 0.18
N TRP A 23 -5.20 -6.32 0.83
CA TRP A 23 -3.92 -6.97 0.56
C TRP A 23 -3.82 -7.42 -0.89
N LEU A 24 -4.88 -8.04 -1.40
CA LEU A 24 -4.91 -8.48 -2.79
C LEU A 24 -4.80 -7.30 -3.75
N GLU A 25 -5.47 -6.20 -3.46
CA GLU A 25 -5.40 -5.01 -4.29
C GLU A 25 -4.00 -4.39 -4.25
N LEU A 26 -3.36 -4.38 -3.09
CA LEU A 26 -2.00 -3.86 -2.96
C LEU A 26 -1.03 -4.68 -3.83
N GLN A 27 -1.17 -6.00 -3.82
CA GLN A 27 -0.34 -6.86 -4.67
C GLN A 27 -0.56 -6.57 -6.15
N LYS A 28 -1.79 -6.37 -6.56
CA LYS A 28 -2.12 -6.03 -7.95
C LYS A 28 -1.49 -4.72 -8.36
N ILE A 29 -1.57 -3.71 -7.50
CA ILE A 29 -1.01 -2.39 -7.78
C ILE A 29 0.50 -2.48 -7.92
N SER A 30 1.18 -3.19 -7.03
CA SER A 30 2.63 -3.33 -7.12
C SER A 30 3.04 -4.01 -8.42
N LYS A 31 2.28 -4.99 -8.85
CA LYS A 31 2.51 -5.70 -10.09
C LYS A 31 2.33 -4.79 -11.31
N GLU A 32 1.25 -4.02 -11.30
CA GLU A 32 0.97 -3.07 -12.38
C GLU A 32 2.06 -2.00 -12.50
N LYS A 33 2.59 -1.56 -11.37
CA LYS A 33 3.64 -0.55 -11.34
C LYS A 33 5.04 -1.14 -11.57
N GLY A 34 5.16 -2.46 -11.54
CA GLY A 34 6.44 -3.12 -11.72
C GLY A 34 7.41 -2.92 -10.56
N ILE A 35 6.89 -2.77 -9.35
CA ILE A 35 7.71 -2.57 -8.15
C ILE A 35 7.34 -3.59 -7.08
N SER A 36 8.19 -3.73 -6.07
CA SER A 36 7.93 -4.65 -4.97
C SER A 36 6.92 -4.06 -4.00
N ILE A 37 6.34 -4.91 -3.16
CA ILE A 37 5.45 -4.48 -2.09
C ILE A 37 6.20 -3.52 -1.15
N ASN A 38 7.42 -3.86 -0.78
CA ASN A 38 8.21 -2.99 0.10
C ASN A 38 8.43 -1.62 -0.52
N GLN A 39 8.72 -1.57 -1.80
CA GLN A 39 8.91 -0.30 -2.50
C GLN A 39 7.62 0.50 -2.56
N LEU A 40 6.51 -0.16 -2.85
CA LEU A 40 5.21 0.51 -2.90
C LEU A 40 4.83 1.08 -1.53
N VAL A 41 5.01 0.31 -0.48
CA VAL A 41 4.72 0.77 0.88
C VAL A 41 5.63 1.93 1.27
N THR A 42 6.90 1.88 0.85
CA THR A 42 7.84 2.98 1.09
C THR A 42 7.35 4.27 0.44
N GLU A 43 6.86 4.18 -0.80
CA GLU A 43 6.30 5.34 -1.49
C GLU A 43 5.08 5.90 -0.76
N ILE A 44 4.20 5.02 -0.32
CA ILE A 44 3.00 5.44 0.41
C ILE A 44 3.40 6.11 1.72
N ASP A 45 4.34 5.52 2.44
CA ASP A 45 4.82 6.07 3.70
C ASP A 45 5.41 7.46 3.53
N SER A 46 6.14 7.68 2.45
CA SER A 46 6.81 8.97 2.22
C SER A 46 5.83 10.09 1.89
N THR A 47 4.64 9.78 1.42
CA THR A 47 3.67 10.77 0.97
C THR A 47 2.50 10.98 1.93
N HIS A 48 2.28 10.07 2.87
CA HIS A 48 1.14 10.17 3.77
C HIS A 48 1.46 11.07 4.97
N GLU A 49 0.43 11.71 5.48
CA GLU A 49 0.52 12.55 6.68
C GLU A 49 -0.20 11.90 7.87
N ARG A 50 -0.60 10.65 7.73
CA ARG A 50 -1.35 9.96 8.75
C ARG A 50 -0.42 9.17 9.66
N GLU A 51 -0.80 9.04 10.93
CA GLU A 51 -0.01 8.29 11.89
C GLU A 51 -0.05 6.79 11.65
N ASN A 52 -1.12 6.30 11.06
CA ASN A 52 -1.33 4.86 10.85
C ASN A 52 -1.06 4.49 9.40
N LEU A 53 0.01 3.72 9.19
CA LEU A 53 0.39 3.29 7.86
C LEU A 53 -0.67 2.41 7.18
N SER A 54 -1.32 1.54 7.95
CA SER A 54 -2.39 0.69 7.40
C SER A 54 -3.52 1.55 6.82
N SER A 55 -3.87 2.62 7.53
CA SER A 55 -4.89 3.55 7.08
C SER A 55 -4.47 4.27 5.80
N ALA A 56 -3.21 4.71 5.75
CA ALA A 56 -2.65 5.37 4.58
C ALA A 56 -2.68 4.44 3.35
N ILE A 57 -2.36 3.18 3.56
CA ILE A 57 -2.38 2.19 2.49
C ILE A 57 -3.80 1.99 1.96
N ARG A 58 -4.78 1.88 2.85
CA ARG A 58 -6.19 1.73 2.43
C ARG A 58 -6.64 2.91 1.58
N ILE A 59 -6.32 4.10 2.02
CA ILE A 59 -6.70 5.32 1.29
C ILE A 59 -5.98 5.40 -0.06
N TYR A 60 -4.72 5.04 -0.09
CA TYR A 60 -3.98 4.98 -1.35
C TYR A 60 -4.66 4.04 -2.34
N ILE A 61 -5.04 2.86 -1.87
CA ILE A 61 -5.69 1.86 -2.72
C ILE A 61 -7.02 2.40 -3.26
N LEU A 62 -7.83 3.01 -2.40
CA LEU A 62 -9.09 3.58 -2.81
C LEU A 62 -8.92 4.66 -3.87
N ASN A 63 -7.95 5.54 -3.67
CA ASN A 63 -7.66 6.61 -4.63
C ASN A 63 -7.15 6.05 -5.95
N TYR A 64 -6.30 5.04 -5.88
CA TYR A 64 -5.78 4.39 -7.08
C TYR A 64 -6.91 3.79 -7.92
N LEU A 65 -7.81 3.05 -7.28
CA LEU A 65 -8.93 2.42 -7.96
C LEU A 65 -9.89 3.46 -8.51
N LYS A 66 -10.11 4.54 -7.79
CA LYS A 66 -10.96 5.64 -8.22
C LYS A 66 -10.43 6.31 -9.47
N ASN A 67 -9.14 6.59 -9.50
CA ASN A 67 -8.49 7.21 -10.65
C ASN A 67 -8.52 6.28 -11.86
N LYS A 68 -8.32 5.01 -11.64
CA LYS A 68 -8.36 4.02 -12.70
C LYS A 68 -9.75 3.95 -13.34
N LYS A 69 -10.80 4.06 -12.51
CA LYS A 69 -12.17 4.07 -12.97
C LYS A 69 -12.49 5.31 -13.79
N SER A 70 -11.89 6.44 -13.42
CA SER A 70 -12.12 7.71 -14.12
C SER A 70 -11.54 7.73 -15.53
N GLU A 71 -10.56 6.89 -15.80
CA GLU A 71 -9.90 6.82 -17.09
C GLU A 71 -10.65 5.95 -18.11
N ALA A 72 -11.62 5.20 -17.63
CA ALA A 72 -12.36 4.28 -18.50
C ALA A 72 -13.43 4.97 -19.39
#